data_8753cc50437bd02ed5cc18adf024d11c
#
_entry.id   8753cc50437bd02ed5cc18adf024d11c
#
_cell.length_a   1.000
_cell.length_b   1.000
_cell.length_c   1.000
_cell.angle_alpha   90.00
_cell.angle_beta   90.00
_cell.angle_gamma   90.00
#
_symmetry.space_group_name_H-M   'P 1'
#
loop_
_entity.id
_entity.type
_entity.pdbx_description
1 polymer ?
#
loop_
_entity_poly.entity_id
_entity_poly.type
_entity_poly.pdbx_seq_one_letter_code
_entity_poly.pdbx_strand_id
1 'polypeptide(L)'
;MSTERYALLNKIRLTHVPFRGTGPLVTDLLGGHIKLGMSSLTSVLPHIQAGKLKAYGLAAPERAALAPDIKTFKEQGAGDVDGTIVYTLIAPPGTPAAAIAKLNEALNAGVSTPEMKEELRKRGFVAMGGTPQDLAKWLTVQADLWGPVLQAAGIKPE
;
A
#
# COMPACT_ATOMS: atom_id res chain seq x y z
N MET A 1 6.93 -5.22 5.83
CA MET A 1 5.64 -5.65 6.40
C MET A 1 4.88 -6.58 5.45
N SER A 2 4.42 -6.16 4.25
CA SER A 2 3.65 -7.05 3.35
C SER A 2 4.46 -8.27 2.88
N THR A 3 5.76 -8.13 2.65
CA THR A 3 6.67 -9.26 2.34
C THR A 3 6.73 -10.27 3.48
N GLU A 4 6.82 -9.79 4.72
CA GLU A 4 6.84 -10.65 5.91
C GLU A 4 5.51 -11.39 6.09
N ARG A 5 4.39 -10.69 5.89
CA ARG A 5 3.07 -11.33 5.92
C ARG A 5 2.94 -12.41 4.85
N TYR A 6 3.40 -12.12 3.63
CA TYR A 6 3.43 -13.12 2.55
C TYR A 6 4.27 -14.33 2.95
N ALA A 7 5.46 -14.11 3.51
CA ALA A 7 6.36 -15.18 3.93
C ALA A 7 5.74 -16.05 5.04
N LEU A 8 5.11 -15.43 6.04
CA LEU A 8 4.41 -16.12 7.13
C LEU A 8 3.25 -16.98 6.61
N LEU A 9 2.38 -16.42 5.76
CA LEU A 9 1.22 -17.14 5.22
C LEU A 9 1.63 -18.35 4.36
N ASN A 10 2.75 -18.22 3.64
CA ASN A 10 3.23 -19.28 2.74
C ASN A 10 4.30 -20.19 3.39
N LYS A 11 4.60 -19.99 4.68
CA LYS A 11 5.61 -20.77 5.45
C LYS A 11 6.99 -20.80 4.78
N ILE A 12 7.38 -19.70 4.17
CA ILE A 12 8.70 -19.53 3.54
C ILE A 12 9.56 -18.58 4.35
N ARG A 13 10.87 -18.67 4.18
CA ARG A 13 11.83 -17.74 4.79
C ARG A 13 12.40 -16.84 3.70
N LEU A 14 12.35 -15.52 3.95
CA LEU A 14 12.95 -14.51 3.11
C LEU A 14 13.95 -13.70 3.93
N THR A 15 15.08 -13.36 3.34
CA THR A 15 16.04 -12.45 3.96
C THR A 15 15.61 -11.03 3.68
N HIS A 16 15.30 -10.28 4.74
CA HIS A 16 14.90 -8.89 4.64
C HIS A 16 16.10 -8.00 4.30
N VAL A 17 15.97 -7.24 3.23
CA VAL A 17 16.94 -6.18 2.83
C VAL A 17 16.20 -4.84 2.90
N PRO A 18 16.51 -3.98 3.89
CA PRO A 18 15.82 -2.70 4.04
C PRO A 18 16.28 -1.69 3.00
N PHE A 19 15.33 -0.93 2.45
CA PHE A 19 15.58 0.16 1.51
C PHE A 19 14.97 1.46 2.01
N ARG A 20 15.66 2.57 1.79
CA ARG A 20 15.14 3.91 2.07
C ARG A 20 14.26 4.39 0.91
N GLY A 21 13.09 3.75 0.75
CA GLY A 21 12.11 4.08 -0.28
C GLY A 21 12.19 3.21 -1.54
N THR A 22 11.27 3.48 -2.46
CA THR A 22 11.05 2.65 -3.66
C THR A 22 12.15 2.78 -4.71
N GLY A 23 12.75 3.97 -4.86
CA GLY A 23 13.76 4.22 -5.89
C GLY A 23 14.97 3.28 -5.79
N PRO A 24 15.70 3.24 -4.66
CA PRO A 24 16.82 2.31 -4.47
C PRO A 24 16.42 0.85 -4.64
N LEU A 25 15.27 0.44 -4.15
CA LEU A 25 14.76 -0.93 -4.31
C LEU A 25 14.58 -1.29 -5.80
N VAL A 26 13.97 -0.41 -6.60
CA VAL A 26 13.77 -0.65 -8.04
C VAL A 26 15.11 -0.71 -8.78
N THR A 27 16.07 0.13 -8.42
CA THR A 27 17.42 0.10 -9.00
C THR A 27 18.09 -1.25 -8.77
N ASP A 28 18.04 -1.77 -7.53
CA ASP A 28 18.65 -3.05 -7.17
C ASP A 28 17.93 -4.25 -7.80
N LEU A 29 16.61 -4.17 -7.97
CA LEU A 29 15.84 -5.17 -8.74
C LEU A 29 16.27 -5.19 -10.20
N LEU A 30 16.38 -4.02 -10.85
CA LEU A 30 16.79 -3.90 -12.25
C LEU A 30 18.25 -4.33 -12.44
N GLY A 31 19.12 -4.05 -11.49
CA GLY A 31 20.50 -4.48 -11.46
C GLY A 31 20.70 -5.97 -11.12
N GLY A 32 19.61 -6.67 -10.71
CA GLY A 32 19.70 -8.08 -10.30
C GLY A 32 20.40 -8.32 -8.96
N HIS A 33 20.68 -7.25 -8.19
CA HIS A 33 21.31 -7.35 -6.87
C HIS A 33 20.38 -8.01 -5.85
N ILE A 34 19.07 -7.79 -5.98
CA ILE A 34 18.04 -8.54 -5.25
C ILE A 34 17.13 -9.27 -6.24
N LYS A 35 16.58 -10.42 -5.82
CA LYS A 35 15.77 -11.28 -6.71
C LYS A 35 14.28 -11.04 -6.59
N LEU A 36 13.83 -10.52 -5.45
CA LEU A 36 12.43 -10.23 -5.15
C LEU A 36 12.32 -8.88 -4.47
N GLY A 37 11.24 -8.16 -4.74
CA GLY A 37 10.90 -6.92 -4.06
C GLY A 37 9.40 -6.72 -4.02
N MET A 38 8.91 -6.08 -2.97
CA MET A 38 7.52 -5.63 -2.87
C MET A 38 7.52 -4.11 -2.86
N SER A 39 6.83 -3.51 -3.81
CA SER A 39 6.84 -2.08 -4.06
C SER A 39 5.46 -1.61 -4.53
N SER A 40 5.25 -0.29 -4.60
CA SER A 40 4.03 0.24 -5.21
C SER A 40 3.98 -0.12 -6.70
N LEU A 41 2.80 -0.53 -7.16
CA LEU A 41 2.59 -0.91 -8.56
C LEU A 41 3.00 0.21 -9.52
N THR A 42 2.62 1.44 -9.23
CA THR A 42 2.90 2.61 -10.07
C THR A 42 4.39 2.84 -10.34
N SER A 43 5.24 2.49 -9.38
CA SER A 43 6.69 2.65 -9.51
C SER A 43 7.35 1.56 -10.36
N VAL A 44 6.77 0.36 -10.42
CA VAL A 44 7.34 -0.77 -11.14
C VAL A 44 6.63 -1.08 -12.46
N LEU A 45 5.43 -0.57 -12.66
CA LEU A 45 4.61 -0.86 -13.84
C LEU A 45 5.30 -0.52 -15.17
N PRO A 46 5.99 0.60 -15.34
CA PRO A 46 6.73 0.88 -16.58
C PRO A 46 7.82 -0.16 -16.89
N HIS A 47 8.47 -0.69 -15.85
CA HIS A 47 9.51 -1.71 -15.99
C HIS A 47 8.91 -3.10 -16.29
N ILE A 48 7.72 -3.39 -15.77
CA ILE A 48 6.97 -4.61 -16.08
C ILE A 48 6.51 -4.56 -17.53
N GLN A 49 5.94 -3.45 -17.98
CA GLN A 49 5.52 -3.24 -19.37
C GLN A 49 6.68 -3.31 -20.36
N ALA A 50 7.85 -2.84 -19.97
CA ALA A 50 9.08 -2.95 -20.75
C ALA A 50 9.74 -4.34 -20.69
N GLY A 51 9.14 -5.33 -20.00
CA GLY A 51 9.68 -6.66 -19.85
C GLY A 51 10.94 -6.79 -18.98
N LYS A 52 11.33 -5.71 -18.29
CA LYS A 52 12.53 -5.68 -17.43
C LYS A 52 12.29 -6.28 -16.05
N LEU A 53 11.05 -6.25 -15.58
CA LEU A 53 10.60 -6.87 -14.33
C LEU A 53 9.41 -7.78 -14.60
N LYS A 54 9.28 -8.84 -13.80
CA LYS A 54 8.13 -9.74 -13.82
C LYS A 54 7.31 -9.53 -12.55
N ALA A 55 6.01 -9.27 -12.72
CA ALA A 55 5.07 -9.27 -11.61
C ALA A 55 4.63 -10.69 -11.28
N TYR A 56 4.69 -11.06 -10.00
CA TYR A 56 4.20 -12.35 -9.50
C TYR A 56 2.80 -12.26 -8.92
N GLY A 57 2.39 -11.09 -8.45
CA GLY A 57 1.06 -10.85 -7.92
C GLY A 57 0.92 -9.48 -7.28
N LEU A 58 -0.31 -9.09 -6.99
CA LEU A 58 -0.67 -7.88 -6.27
C LEU A 58 -1.03 -8.21 -4.81
N ALA A 59 -0.46 -7.44 -3.90
CA ALA A 59 -0.86 -7.43 -2.49
C ALA A 59 -2.05 -6.46 -2.31
N ALA A 60 -3.20 -6.85 -2.83
CA ALA A 60 -4.43 -6.06 -2.80
C ALA A 60 -5.65 -6.98 -2.78
N PRO A 61 -6.82 -6.53 -2.28
CA PRO A 61 -8.04 -7.32 -2.28
C PRO A 61 -8.57 -7.60 -3.70
N GLU A 62 -8.32 -6.67 -4.64
CA GLU A 62 -8.76 -6.74 -6.02
C GLU A 62 -7.63 -6.37 -6.99
N ARG A 63 -7.78 -6.73 -8.27
CA ARG A 63 -6.83 -6.34 -9.31
C ARG A 63 -6.85 -4.83 -9.53
N ALA A 64 -5.68 -4.27 -9.80
CA ALA A 64 -5.56 -2.85 -10.11
C ALA A 64 -6.05 -2.56 -11.53
N ALA A 65 -6.87 -1.50 -11.69
CA ALA A 65 -7.36 -1.06 -13.01
C ALA A 65 -6.23 -0.71 -13.99
N LEU A 66 -5.06 -0.29 -13.47
CA LEU A 66 -3.88 0.00 -14.29
C LEU A 66 -3.17 -1.25 -14.81
N ALA A 67 -3.41 -2.43 -14.22
CA ALA A 67 -2.76 -3.68 -14.57
C ALA A 67 -3.72 -4.85 -14.35
N PRO A 68 -4.82 -4.95 -15.12
CA PRO A 68 -5.87 -5.95 -14.92
C PRO A 68 -5.40 -7.39 -15.15
N ASP A 69 -4.29 -7.57 -15.85
CA ASP A 69 -3.71 -8.88 -16.13
C ASP A 69 -2.90 -9.45 -14.95
N ILE A 70 -2.51 -8.60 -13.99
CA ILE A 70 -1.77 -9.03 -12.81
C ILE A 70 -2.78 -9.51 -11.75
N LYS A 71 -2.76 -10.80 -11.47
CA LYS A 71 -3.60 -11.43 -10.44
C LYS A 71 -3.18 -10.99 -9.04
N THR A 72 -4.12 -10.95 -8.11
CA THR A 72 -3.80 -10.77 -6.68
C THR A 72 -3.18 -12.05 -6.10
N PHE A 73 -2.49 -11.94 -4.96
CA PHE A 73 -1.99 -13.12 -4.25
C PHE A 73 -3.14 -14.04 -3.81
N LYS A 74 -4.27 -13.45 -3.42
CA LYS A 74 -5.48 -14.18 -3.05
C LYS A 74 -6.04 -15.03 -4.21
N GLU A 75 -6.13 -14.46 -5.42
CA GLU A 75 -6.57 -15.19 -6.62
C GLU A 75 -5.64 -16.35 -7.00
N GLN A 76 -4.39 -16.29 -6.58
CA GLN A 76 -3.38 -17.32 -6.83
C GLN A 76 -3.27 -18.34 -5.70
N GLY A 77 -4.10 -18.25 -4.65
CA GLY A 77 -4.03 -19.12 -3.48
C GLY A 77 -2.82 -18.87 -2.57
N ALA A 78 -2.10 -17.76 -2.78
CA ALA A 78 -0.90 -17.41 -2.02
C ALA A 78 -1.19 -16.58 -0.74
N GLY A 79 -2.45 -16.61 -0.30
CA GLY A 79 -2.91 -15.96 0.91
C GLY A 79 -3.49 -14.57 0.72
N ASP A 80 -4.20 -14.10 1.73
CA ASP A 80 -4.81 -12.77 1.75
C ASP A 80 -3.78 -11.75 2.29
N VAL A 81 -2.93 -11.28 1.39
CA VAL A 81 -1.93 -10.25 1.67
C VAL A 81 -2.45 -8.92 1.15
N ASP A 82 -3.01 -8.11 2.04
CA ASP A 82 -3.36 -6.73 1.71
C ASP A 82 -2.19 -5.81 2.08
N GLY A 83 -1.56 -5.23 1.08
CA GLY A 83 -0.48 -4.26 1.18
C GLY A 83 -0.90 -2.89 0.64
N THR A 84 -2.19 -2.61 0.63
CA THR A 84 -2.74 -1.33 0.16
C THR A 84 -2.13 -0.16 0.94
N ILE A 85 -1.61 0.81 0.20
CA ILE A 85 -1.06 2.04 0.77
C ILE A 85 -2.19 3.07 0.81
N VAL A 86 -2.46 3.60 2.01
CA VAL A 86 -3.46 4.65 2.20
C VAL A 86 -2.75 5.94 2.59
N TYR A 87 -3.06 7.02 1.87
CA TYR A 87 -2.60 8.36 2.21
C TYR A 87 -3.68 9.06 3.02
N THR A 88 -3.30 9.58 4.18
CA THR A 88 -4.21 10.21 5.14
C THR A 88 -3.78 11.62 5.47
N LEU A 89 -4.73 12.51 5.68
CA LEU A 89 -4.48 13.84 6.28
C LEU A 89 -4.61 13.71 7.79
N ILE A 90 -3.56 14.06 8.50
CA ILE A 90 -3.54 14.04 9.97
C ILE A 90 -3.26 15.43 10.51
N ALA A 91 -3.75 15.71 11.72
CA ALA A 91 -3.51 16.96 12.43
C ALA A 91 -2.86 16.68 13.80
N PRO A 92 -2.06 17.63 14.34
CA PRO A 92 -1.46 17.50 15.66
C PRO A 92 -2.52 17.35 16.77
N PRO A 93 -2.16 16.71 17.90
CA PRO A 93 -3.01 16.69 19.08
C PRO A 93 -3.38 18.13 19.53
N GLY A 94 -4.62 18.32 19.97
CA GLY A 94 -5.11 19.64 20.42
C GLY A 94 -5.58 20.57 19.28
N THR A 95 -5.55 20.14 18.02
CA THR A 95 -6.15 20.91 16.93
C THR A 95 -7.65 21.13 17.20
N PRO A 96 -8.16 22.37 17.13
CA PRO A 96 -9.57 22.66 17.41
C PRO A 96 -10.52 21.84 16.53
N ALA A 97 -11.61 21.32 17.13
CA ALA A 97 -12.57 20.47 16.42
C ALA A 97 -13.18 21.17 15.19
N ALA A 98 -13.40 22.48 15.25
CA ALA A 98 -13.90 23.27 14.13
C ALA A 98 -12.91 23.29 12.94
N ALA A 99 -11.60 23.32 13.21
CA ALA A 99 -10.58 23.24 12.16
C ALA A 99 -10.56 21.85 11.53
N ILE A 100 -10.63 20.78 12.34
CA ILE A 100 -10.73 19.40 11.85
C ILE A 100 -11.95 19.23 10.96
N ALA A 101 -13.13 19.72 11.41
CA ALA A 101 -14.37 19.61 10.64
C ALA A 101 -14.25 20.31 9.27
N LYS A 102 -13.70 21.53 9.25
CA LYS A 102 -13.51 22.31 8.02
C LYS A 102 -12.53 21.65 7.04
N LEU A 103 -11.42 21.11 7.56
CA LEU A 103 -10.44 20.37 6.73
C LEU A 103 -11.05 19.09 6.16
N ASN A 104 -11.80 18.35 6.98
CA ASN A 104 -12.47 17.13 6.54
C ASN A 104 -13.53 17.42 5.47
N GLU A 105 -14.34 18.46 5.65
CA GLU A 105 -15.31 18.89 4.64
C GLU A 105 -14.62 19.24 3.31
N ALA A 106 -13.57 20.07 3.35
CA ALA A 106 -12.83 20.48 2.16
C ALA A 106 -12.17 19.29 1.45
N LEU A 107 -11.57 18.35 2.22
CA LEU A 107 -10.99 17.13 1.66
C LEU A 107 -12.05 16.28 0.96
N ASN A 108 -13.17 16.00 1.64
CA ASN A 108 -14.26 15.20 1.08
C ASN A 108 -14.85 15.85 -0.17
N ALA A 109 -15.06 17.15 -0.17
CA ALA A 109 -15.52 17.90 -1.34
C ALA A 109 -14.53 17.74 -2.52
N GLY A 110 -13.23 17.91 -2.26
CA GLY A 110 -12.19 17.80 -3.29
C GLY A 110 -12.10 16.40 -3.90
N VAL A 111 -12.00 15.34 -3.06
CA VAL A 111 -11.84 13.96 -3.57
C VAL A 111 -13.12 13.40 -4.20
N SER A 112 -14.28 14.05 -4.00
CA SER A 112 -15.56 13.62 -4.55
C SER A 112 -15.81 14.09 -5.97
N THR A 113 -15.05 15.10 -6.45
CA THR A 113 -15.26 15.64 -7.80
C THR A 113 -14.88 14.62 -8.88
N PRO A 114 -15.61 14.58 -10.01
CA PRO A 114 -15.27 13.69 -11.12
C PRO A 114 -13.85 13.88 -11.63
N GLU A 115 -13.39 15.13 -11.71
CA GLU A 115 -12.07 15.52 -12.19
C GLU A 115 -10.97 14.94 -11.29
N MET A 116 -11.12 15.10 -9.96
CA MET A 116 -10.14 14.58 -9.00
C MET A 116 -10.12 13.05 -8.99
N LYS A 117 -11.28 12.41 -9.05
CA LYS A 117 -11.38 10.95 -9.15
C LYS A 117 -10.64 10.43 -10.38
N GLU A 118 -10.83 11.08 -11.53
CA GLU A 118 -10.16 10.69 -12.77
C GLU A 118 -8.64 10.93 -12.70
N GLU A 119 -8.19 12.05 -12.14
CA GLU A 119 -6.76 12.33 -11.97
C GLU A 119 -6.09 11.32 -11.02
N LEU A 120 -6.75 10.97 -9.92
CA LEU A 120 -6.27 9.95 -9.00
C LEU A 120 -6.22 8.57 -9.67
N ARG A 121 -7.28 8.21 -10.41
CA ARG A 121 -7.35 6.96 -11.16
C ARG A 121 -6.22 6.82 -12.17
N LYS A 122 -5.91 7.85 -12.94
CA LYS A 122 -4.78 7.88 -13.90
C LYS A 122 -3.44 7.63 -13.20
N ARG A 123 -3.32 8.02 -11.94
CA ARG A 123 -2.11 7.83 -11.12
C ARG A 123 -2.12 6.53 -10.31
N GLY A 124 -3.15 5.69 -10.49
CA GLY A 124 -3.28 4.41 -9.78
C GLY A 124 -3.79 4.52 -8.36
N PHE A 125 -4.47 5.61 -8.03
CA PHE A 125 -5.11 5.82 -6.73
C PHE A 125 -6.62 5.69 -6.83
N VAL A 126 -7.22 5.25 -5.74
CA VAL A 126 -8.67 5.29 -5.53
C VAL A 126 -8.99 6.45 -4.59
N ALA A 127 -9.87 7.36 -5.04
CA ALA A 127 -10.33 8.45 -4.20
C ALA A 127 -11.20 7.90 -3.05
N MET A 128 -10.80 8.17 -1.82
CA MET A 128 -11.55 7.78 -0.63
C MET A 128 -11.83 9.01 0.21
N GLY A 129 -13.10 9.21 0.55
CA GLY A 129 -13.53 10.17 1.56
C GLY A 129 -13.85 9.44 2.86
N GLY A 130 -14.34 10.19 3.84
CA GLY A 130 -14.80 9.63 5.11
C GLY A 130 -14.72 10.65 6.25
N THR A 131 -15.10 10.19 7.44
CA THR A 131 -15.02 10.99 8.65
C THR A 131 -13.71 10.72 9.41
N PRO A 132 -13.30 11.60 10.35
CA PRO A 132 -12.20 11.32 11.26
C PRO A 132 -12.39 10.02 12.05
N GLN A 133 -13.65 9.67 12.38
CA GLN A 133 -14.00 8.45 13.09
C GLN A 133 -13.80 7.21 12.22
N ASP A 134 -14.08 7.29 10.93
CA ASP A 134 -13.84 6.18 9.99
C ASP A 134 -12.35 5.91 9.89
N LEU A 135 -11.50 6.96 9.80
CA LEU A 135 -10.05 6.81 9.83
C LEU A 135 -9.57 6.18 11.14
N ALA A 136 -10.09 6.63 12.29
CA ALA A 136 -9.70 6.07 13.59
C ALA A 136 -10.03 4.57 13.68
N LYS A 137 -11.22 4.15 13.24
CA LYS A 137 -11.61 2.73 13.17
C LYS A 137 -10.68 1.94 12.24
N TRP A 138 -10.40 2.48 11.07
CA TRP A 138 -9.51 1.84 10.11
C TRP A 138 -8.10 1.65 10.70
N LEU A 139 -7.56 2.66 11.38
CA LEU A 139 -6.24 2.58 12.04
C LEU A 139 -6.20 1.49 13.11
N THR A 140 -7.28 1.33 13.89
CA THR A 140 -7.38 0.24 14.88
C THR A 140 -7.32 -1.13 14.20
N VAL A 141 -8.10 -1.32 13.15
CA VAL A 141 -8.09 -2.58 12.37
C VAL A 141 -6.70 -2.86 11.78
N GLN A 142 -6.01 -1.82 11.28
CA GLN A 142 -4.65 -1.98 10.76
C GLN A 142 -3.65 -2.35 11.88
N ALA A 143 -3.77 -1.75 13.05
CA ALA A 143 -2.91 -2.07 14.19
C ALA A 143 -3.07 -3.54 14.61
N ASP A 144 -4.30 -4.03 14.70
CA ASP A 144 -4.62 -5.43 15.03
C ASP A 144 -4.09 -6.40 13.96
N LEU A 145 -4.20 -6.01 12.68
CA LEU A 145 -3.74 -6.83 11.56
C LEU A 145 -2.21 -6.93 11.50
N TRP A 146 -1.51 -5.80 11.68
CA TRP A 146 -0.06 -5.72 11.48
C TRP A 146 0.75 -5.96 12.74
N GLY A 147 0.18 -5.77 13.93
CA GLY A 147 0.85 -5.99 15.21
C GLY A 147 1.52 -7.37 15.32
N PRO A 148 0.79 -8.48 15.11
CA PRO A 148 1.37 -9.81 15.13
C PRO A 148 2.45 -10.03 14.06
N VAL A 149 2.32 -9.44 12.88
CA VAL A 149 3.32 -9.54 11.81
C VAL A 149 4.62 -8.84 12.21
N LEU A 150 4.53 -7.66 12.81
CA LEU A 150 5.70 -6.91 13.31
C LEU A 150 6.43 -7.69 14.41
N GLN A 151 5.68 -8.27 15.36
CA GLN A 151 6.24 -9.09 16.41
C GLN A 151 6.96 -10.33 15.86
N ALA A 152 6.32 -11.06 14.95
CA ALA A 152 6.89 -12.25 14.32
C ALA A 152 8.15 -11.94 13.49
N ALA A 153 8.20 -10.76 12.86
CA ALA A 153 9.34 -10.28 12.09
C ALA A 153 10.46 -9.65 12.95
N GLY A 154 10.25 -9.51 14.28
CA GLY A 154 11.21 -8.85 15.17
C GLY A 154 11.38 -7.35 14.93
N ILE A 155 10.43 -6.73 14.24
CA ILE A 155 10.44 -5.29 13.93
C ILE A 155 9.88 -4.55 15.16
N LYS A 156 10.71 -3.70 15.76
CA LYS A 156 10.29 -2.82 16.86
C LYS A 156 9.83 -1.48 16.28
N PRO A 157 8.73 -0.90 16.80
CA PRO A 157 8.39 0.48 16.49
C PRO A 157 9.51 1.40 17.00
N GLU A 158 9.91 2.35 16.18
CA GLU A 158 10.84 3.43 16.55
C GLU A 158 10.11 4.50 17.36
#